data_dc360f856835caa9618ed8ee4bac9a4b
#
_entry.id   dc360f856835caa9618ed8ee4bac9a4b
#
_cell.length_a   1.000
_cell.length_b   1.000
_cell.length_c   1.000
_cell.angle_alpha   90.00
_cell.angle_beta   90.00
_cell.angle_gamma   90.00
#
_symmetry.space_group_name_H-M   'P 1'
#
loop_
_entity.id
_entity.type
_entity.pdbx_description
1 polymer ?
#
loop_
_entity_poly.entity_id
_entity_poly.type
_entity_poly.pdbx_seq_one_letter_code
_entity_poly.pdbx_strand_id
1 'polypeptide(L)'
;MNTKRRQFLATTGGGILGAGLLDSWSASVLGKTNERDGFLLSDEGCGRATGYAEANKIVTFGEQTHVAWLDSPADGFRVWVRTLNRATGLWSPAYMVGEGYDNHGGPALTVDSEGYLHIAYFPHHHAFRYRRSKRPNDASEWEEESSFGEKLTYPTLVCGPDNTLYFTARRSFKEKPWEVELWSKRPGQDWSRVGPILRSRYKGYAHFQESLAWGPDHKTLHLCCRFHENSDKEAYGRLQTVGYMKSEDFGKTWCRSDGGRIETPASVDEIDVLAQGGVDREIGLRAGCLAVDPKTGMPHLIYSIKENGRGRVIMAVSDGKGGWTRSDLSPQLPADLRGRDLIMPGGLSFSDSGQLHGAAQIQKAKEGESTWGNPSNESLRFVRDKDGDMWKISFASEPNSDRSQWLPNIERATGFNQIPDRPAIIYTSGGPGEKNTDLLSNRVYWAG
;
A
#
# COMPACT_ATOMS: atom_id res chain seq x y z
N MET A 1 8.44 37.40 -64.58
CA MET A 1 9.00 38.80 -64.57
C MET A 1 9.88 38.94 -63.34
N ASN A 2 11.19 39.11 -63.62
CA ASN A 2 12.30 39.68 -62.85
C ASN A 2 12.54 39.22 -61.40
N THR A 3 13.54 38.32 -61.23
CA THR A 3 15.01 38.45 -61.04
C THR A 3 15.49 39.67 -60.24
N LYS A 4 16.20 39.36 -59.11
CA LYS A 4 17.60 39.82 -58.92
C LYS A 4 18.28 39.11 -57.74
N ARG A 5 19.31 38.36 -58.11
CA ARG A 5 20.48 37.94 -57.31
C ARG A 5 21.29 39.19 -56.93
N ARG A 6 21.96 39.15 -55.78
CA ARG A 6 23.33 39.65 -55.62
C ARG A 6 24.09 38.85 -54.55
N GLN A 7 25.14 38.20 -54.98
CA GLN A 7 26.27 37.74 -54.20
C GLN A 7 27.22 38.90 -53.93
N PHE A 8 28.02 38.79 -52.88
CA PHE A 8 29.46 39.15 -52.78
C PHE A 8 29.83 39.08 -51.29
N LEU A 9 30.84 38.52 -50.82
CA LEU A 9 32.18 38.10 -50.94
C LEU A 9 32.71 37.79 -49.53
N ALA A 10 33.54 36.77 -49.47
CA ALA A 10 34.22 36.31 -48.27
C ALA A 10 35.35 37.25 -47.82
N THR A 11 35.63 37.28 -46.54
CA THR A 11 36.98 37.54 -46.01
C THR A 11 37.22 36.66 -44.75
N THR A 12 38.37 36.06 -44.79
CA THR A 12 38.98 35.13 -43.81
C THR A 12 39.42 35.84 -42.53
N GLY A 13 39.37 35.11 -41.40
CA GLY A 13 40.21 35.44 -40.26
C GLY A 13 39.74 34.94 -38.89
N GLY A 14 40.42 33.93 -38.34
CA GLY A 14 40.68 33.80 -36.92
C GLY A 14 39.71 32.96 -36.08
N GLY A 15 40.16 31.77 -35.72
CA GLY A 15 39.45 30.88 -34.83
C GLY A 15 39.30 31.39 -33.40
N ILE A 16 38.27 30.90 -32.71
CA ILE A 16 38.20 30.64 -31.27
C ILE A 16 37.06 29.63 -31.01
N LEU A 17 37.38 28.69 -30.20
CA LEU A 17 36.60 27.58 -29.62
C LEU A 17 35.11 27.83 -29.47
N GLY A 18 34.29 27.06 -30.14
CA GLY A 18 32.86 26.92 -29.90
C GLY A 18 32.59 26.01 -28.70
N ALA A 19 32.21 26.61 -27.60
CA ALA A 19 31.56 25.87 -26.52
C ALA A 19 30.15 25.49 -26.94
N GLY A 20 29.89 24.18 -27.05
CA GLY A 20 28.58 23.64 -27.32
C GLY A 20 27.61 24.05 -26.20
N LEU A 21 26.51 24.62 -26.58
CA LEU A 21 25.31 24.74 -25.72
C LEU A 21 24.78 23.34 -25.47
N LEU A 22 25.21 22.78 -24.32
CA LEU A 22 24.51 21.67 -23.70
C LEU A 22 23.22 22.24 -23.09
N ASP A 23 22.09 21.81 -23.65
CA ASP A 23 20.81 22.04 -23.06
C ASP A 23 20.87 21.64 -21.58
N SER A 24 20.69 22.62 -20.72
CA SER A 24 20.55 22.44 -19.28
C SER A 24 19.21 21.77 -18.99
N TRP A 25 19.17 20.46 -19.08
CA TRP A 25 18.18 19.70 -18.35
C TRP A 25 18.51 19.90 -16.88
N SER A 26 17.67 20.67 -16.22
CA SER A 26 17.74 20.93 -14.80
C SER A 26 17.88 19.62 -14.06
N ALA A 27 19.04 19.40 -13.45
CA ALA A 27 19.28 18.38 -12.46
C ALA A 27 18.28 18.62 -11.33
N SER A 28 17.19 17.86 -11.30
CA SER A 28 16.21 17.88 -10.22
C SER A 28 16.93 17.44 -8.94
N VAL A 29 17.03 18.38 -8.07
CA VAL A 29 17.59 18.42 -6.73
C VAL A 29 17.68 17.04 -6.08
N LEU A 30 18.90 16.56 -5.89
CA LEU A 30 19.28 15.52 -4.95
C LEU A 30 19.10 16.10 -3.52
N GLY A 31 17.90 16.00 -2.95
CA GLY A 31 17.63 16.45 -1.59
C GLY A 31 18.17 15.46 -0.57
N LYS A 32 19.00 15.94 0.38
CA LYS A 32 19.31 15.18 1.59
C LYS A 32 18.08 15.18 2.49
N THR A 33 17.69 14.01 3.00
CA THR A 33 16.68 13.92 4.05
C THR A 33 17.23 14.46 5.37
N ASN A 34 16.56 15.48 5.93
CA ASN A 34 16.67 15.73 7.36
C ASN A 34 15.78 14.68 8.06
N GLU A 35 16.28 14.02 9.10
CA GLU A 35 15.59 12.94 9.82
C GLU A 35 14.22 13.34 10.43
N ARG A 36 13.81 14.60 10.35
CA ARG A 36 12.56 15.13 10.90
C ARG A 36 11.54 15.60 9.87
N ASP A 37 11.96 15.79 8.62
CA ASP A 37 11.08 16.34 7.57
C ASP A 37 10.83 15.27 6.52
N GLY A 38 9.55 15.01 6.20
CA GLY A 38 9.18 14.08 5.16
C GLY A 38 9.76 14.48 3.79
N PHE A 39 10.22 13.51 3.00
CA PHE A 39 10.71 13.77 1.65
C PHE A 39 9.54 13.80 0.66
N LEU A 40 9.46 14.84 -0.16
CA LEU A 40 8.46 14.95 -1.23
C LEU A 40 8.84 14.00 -2.39
N LEU A 41 8.05 12.95 -2.57
CA LEU A 41 8.22 12.00 -3.68
C LEU A 41 7.63 12.55 -4.98
N SER A 42 6.45 13.19 -4.90
CA SER A 42 5.74 13.77 -6.04
C SER A 42 4.80 14.90 -5.60
N ASP A 43 4.53 15.84 -6.50
CA ASP A 43 3.50 16.88 -6.39
C ASP A 43 2.34 16.72 -7.39
N GLU A 44 2.29 15.58 -8.09
CA GLU A 44 1.25 15.21 -9.04
C GLU A 44 0.39 14.02 -8.57
N GLY A 45 0.43 13.69 -7.26
CA GLY A 45 -0.27 12.55 -6.69
C GLY A 45 -1.78 12.58 -6.99
N CYS A 46 -2.34 11.42 -7.29
CA CYS A 46 -3.78 11.27 -7.44
C CYS A 46 -4.51 11.30 -6.08
N GLY A 47 -5.85 11.28 -6.09
CA GLY A 47 -6.66 11.29 -4.87
C GLY A 47 -6.43 10.11 -3.93
N ARG A 48 -5.74 9.07 -4.37
CA ARG A 48 -5.41 7.84 -3.60
C ARG A 48 -3.99 7.37 -3.87
N ALA A 49 -3.07 8.31 -4.02
CA ALA A 49 -1.70 8.05 -4.47
C ALA A 49 -0.98 6.96 -3.66
N THR A 50 -1.21 6.88 -2.35
CA THR A 50 -0.65 5.89 -1.43
C THR A 50 -1.66 4.84 -0.96
N GLY A 51 -2.90 4.93 -1.41
CA GLY A 51 -3.94 3.93 -1.12
C GLY A 51 -3.70 2.63 -1.90
N TYR A 52 -4.15 1.52 -1.43
CA TYR A 52 -4.70 1.25 -0.10
C TYR A 52 -3.68 0.51 0.77
N ALA A 53 -3.97 0.37 2.09
CA ALA A 53 -3.03 -0.24 3.02
C ALA A 53 -2.65 -1.70 2.64
N GLU A 54 -3.55 -2.47 2.04
CA GLU A 54 -3.33 -3.84 1.58
C GLU A 54 -2.25 -3.94 0.48
N ALA A 55 -2.13 -2.92 -0.38
CA ALA A 55 -1.12 -2.88 -1.42
C ALA A 55 0.22 -2.38 -0.87
N ASN A 56 1.19 -3.27 -0.73
CA ASN A 56 2.56 -2.92 -0.32
C ASN A 56 3.25 -2.05 -1.39
N LYS A 57 3.86 -0.95 -0.96
CA LYS A 57 4.43 0.07 -1.86
C LYS A 57 5.89 0.38 -1.59
N ILE A 58 6.44 -0.17 -0.52
CA ILE A 58 7.80 0.11 -0.07
C ILE A 58 8.52 -1.22 0.13
N VAL A 59 9.72 -1.32 -0.42
CA VAL A 59 10.60 -2.47 -0.19
C VAL A 59 12.04 -1.99 -0.03
N THR A 60 12.72 -2.46 1.02
CA THR A 60 14.14 -2.26 1.21
C THR A 60 14.90 -3.55 0.90
N PHE A 61 15.94 -3.47 0.07
CA PHE A 61 16.83 -4.56 -0.22
C PHE A 61 18.28 -4.06 -0.23
N GLY A 62 19.13 -4.60 0.65
CA GLY A 62 20.47 -4.06 0.88
C GLY A 62 20.42 -2.57 1.24
N GLU A 63 21.20 -1.76 0.57
CA GLU A 63 21.29 -0.31 0.79
C GLU A 63 20.24 0.51 0.05
N GLN A 64 19.27 -0.11 -0.63
CA GLN A 64 18.27 0.59 -1.41
C GLN A 64 16.87 0.41 -0.80
N THR A 65 16.10 1.50 -0.71
CA THR A 65 14.66 1.48 -0.44
C THR A 65 13.91 1.98 -1.66
N HIS A 66 13.09 1.13 -2.26
CA HIS A 66 12.25 1.45 -3.40
C HIS A 66 10.84 1.79 -2.95
N VAL A 67 10.30 2.89 -3.47
CA VAL A 67 8.98 3.42 -3.08
C VAL A 67 8.15 3.63 -4.34
N ALA A 68 6.96 3.03 -4.39
CA ALA A 68 6.02 3.13 -5.50
C ALA A 68 4.76 3.89 -5.10
N TRP A 69 4.20 4.67 -6.04
CA TRP A 69 2.95 5.41 -5.84
C TRP A 69 2.21 5.63 -7.16
N LEU A 70 1.02 6.25 -7.09
CA LEU A 70 0.19 6.59 -8.24
C LEU A 70 0.03 8.11 -8.36
N ASP A 71 0.51 8.67 -9.46
CA ASP A 71 0.29 10.06 -9.84
C ASP A 71 -0.89 10.20 -10.81
N SER A 72 -1.36 11.43 -10.98
CA SER A 72 -2.38 11.82 -11.95
C SER A 72 -2.00 13.11 -12.69
N PRO A 73 -0.89 13.11 -13.46
CA PRO A 73 -0.56 14.24 -14.32
C PRO A 73 -1.69 14.55 -15.33
N ALA A 74 -1.58 15.68 -16.02
CA ALA A 74 -2.64 16.21 -16.90
C ALA A 74 -3.10 15.26 -18.03
N ASP A 75 -2.29 14.24 -18.36
CA ASP A 75 -2.54 13.26 -19.42
C ASP A 75 -2.99 11.87 -18.91
N GLY A 76 -3.31 11.71 -17.61
CA GLY A 76 -3.85 10.48 -17.03
C GLY A 76 -3.11 10.00 -15.78
N PHE A 77 -3.25 8.72 -15.47
CA PHE A 77 -2.65 8.13 -14.27
C PHE A 77 -1.35 7.41 -14.60
N ARG A 78 -0.33 7.57 -13.73
CA ARG A 78 1.00 6.99 -13.91
C ARG A 78 1.52 6.37 -12.62
N VAL A 79 2.07 5.18 -12.72
CA VAL A 79 2.79 4.52 -11.62
C VAL A 79 4.26 4.86 -11.71
N TRP A 80 4.80 5.35 -10.59
CA TRP A 80 6.19 5.76 -10.46
C TRP A 80 6.89 5.01 -9.35
N VAL A 81 8.21 4.92 -9.45
CA VAL A 81 9.10 4.43 -8.38
C VAL A 81 10.25 5.41 -8.21
N ARG A 82 10.63 5.70 -6.96
CA ARG A 82 11.91 6.30 -6.58
C ARG A 82 12.69 5.35 -5.69
N THR A 83 13.99 5.49 -5.71
CA THR A 83 14.91 4.72 -4.89
C THR A 83 15.70 5.65 -3.97
N LEU A 84 15.67 5.36 -2.67
CA LEU A 84 16.55 5.96 -1.68
C LEU A 84 17.80 5.09 -1.53
N ASN A 85 18.99 5.64 -1.78
CA ASN A 85 20.23 5.02 -1.36
C ASN A 85 20.45 5.37 0.13
N ARG A 86 20.33 4.38 1.01
CA ARG A 86 20.34 4.56 2.45
C ARG A 86 21.74 4.91 3.00
N ALA A 87 22.80 4.44 2.34
CA ALA A 87 24.16 4.76 2.74
C ALA A 87 24.50 6.24 2.53
N THR A 88 23.94 6.85 1.46
CA THR A 88 24.21 8.26 1.11
C THR A 88 23.09 9.22 1.47
N GLY A 89 21.89 8.71 1.73
CA GLY A 89 20.67 9.51 1.94
C GLY A 89 20.14 10.19 0.66
N LEU A 90 20.60 9.77 -0.53
CA LEU A 90 20.23 10.38 -1.80
C LEU A 90 19.10 9.62 -2.48
N TRP A 91 18.15 10.38 -3.04
CA TRP A 91 17.06 9.87 -3.85
C TRP A 91 17.40 9.86 -5.34
N SER A 92 16.97 8.82 -6.03
CA SER A 92 17.00 8.77 -7.50
C SER A 92 15.98 9.76 -8.10
N PRO A 93 16.04 10.03 -9.42
CA PRO A 93 14.89 10.51 -10.17
C PRO A 93 13.67 9.58 -9.98
N ALA A 94 12.47 10.07 -10.31
CA ALA A 94 11.30 9.20 -10.44
C ALA A 94 11.38 8.44 -11.76
N TYR A 95 11.15 7.12 -11.71
CA TYR A 95 11.13 6.25 -12.88
C TYR A 95 9.70 5.76 -13.12
N MET A 96 9.20 5.99 -14.33
CA MET A 96 7.87 5.56 -14.74
C MET A 96 7.85 4.03 -14.93
N VAL A 97 6.88 3.38 -14.27
CA VAL A 97 6.63 1.95 -14.47
C VAL A 97 5.59 1.73 -15.57
N GLY A 98 4.51 2.48 -15.55
CA GLY A 98 3.44 2.34 -16.52
C GLY A 98 2.22 3.19 -16.17
N GLU A 99 1.12 2.96 -16.87
CA GLU A 99 -0.13 3.71 -16.69
C GLU A 99 -1.00 3.10 -15.59
N GLY A 100 -1.80 3.94 -14.92
CA GLY A 100 -2.94 3.53 -14.10
C GLY A 100 -4.25 3.73 -14.86
N TYR A 101 -5.31 3.00 -14.49
CA TYR A 101 -6.64 3.18 -15.10
C TYR A 101 -7.35 4.42 -14.55
N ASP A 102 -7.41 4.52 -13.24
CA ASP A 102 -7.94 5.66 -12.46
C ASP A 102 -7.26 5.69 -11.08
N ASN A 103 -7.79 6.43 -10.13
CA ASN A 103 -7.22 6.53 -8.78
C ASN A 103 -7.21 5.22 -7.96
N HIS A 104 -7.70 4.09 -8.50
CA HIS A 104 -7.57 2.75 -7.92
C HIS A 104 -6.39 1.96 -8.50
N GLY A 105 -5.74 2.45 -9.54
CA GLY A 105 -4.65 1.76 -10.24
C GLY A 105 -3.33 1.69 -9.48
N GLY A 106 -3.35 1.95 -8.18
CA GLY A 106 -2.16 1.97 -7.32
C GLY A 106 -1.41 0.65 -7.28
N PRO A 107 -0.05 0.72 -7.20
CA PRO A 107 0.80 -0.46 -7.32
C PRO A 107 0.88 -1.29 -6.04
N ALA A 108 1.23 -2.59 -6.21
CA ALA A 108 1.83 -3.43 -5.18
C ALA A 108 3.23 -3.86 -5.63
N LEU A 109 4.23 -3.71 -4.75
CA LEU A 109 5.66 -3.90 -4.99
C LEU A 109 6.23 -4.95 -4.05
N THR A 110 7.06 -5.87 -4.55
CA THR A 110 7.86 -6.81 -3.75
C THR A 110 9.23 -7.03 -4.39
N VAL A 111 10.09 -7.79 -3.74
CA VAL A 111 11.44 -8.15 -4.20
C VAL A 111 11.69 -9.64 -4.04
N ASP A 112 12.38 -10.26 -4.99
CA ASP A 112 12.79 -11.66 -4.92
C ASP A 112 14.17 -11.83 -4.24
N SER A 113 14.61 -13.09 -4.07
CA SER A 113 15.89 -13.43 -3.41
C SER A 113 17.13 -12.93 -4.16
N GLU A 114 17.01 -12.67 -5.45
CA GLU A 114 18.08 -12.15 -6.30
C GLU A 114 18.08 -10.62 -6.34
N GLY A 115 17.11 -9.96 -5.68
CA GLY A 115 16.96 -8.52 -5.63
C GLY A 115 16.16 -7.91 -6.77
N TYR A 116 15.54 -8.71 -7.64
CA TYR A 116 14.68 -8.14 -8.68
C TYR A 116 13.37 -7.64 -8.10
N LEU A 117 12.98 -6.47 -8.53
CA LEU A 117 11.71 -5.85 -8.13
C LEU A 117 10.56 -6.39 -8.99
N HIS A 118 9.44 -6.67 -8.36
CA HIS A 118 8.20 -7.11 -8.99
C HIS A 118 7.09 -6.15 -8.64
N ILE A 119 6.35 -5.68 -9.64
CA ILE A 119 5.28 -4.70 -9.46
C ILE A 119 4.04 -5.07 -10.25
N ALA A 120 2.88 -5.06 -9.58
CA ALA A 120 1.57 -5.24 -10.17
C ALA A 120 0.74 -3.96 -9.99
N TYR A 121 0.03 -3.51 -11.03
CA TYR A 121 -0.62 -2.21 -11.06
C TYR A 121 -1.73 -2.14 -12.12
N PHE A 122 -2.33 -0.99 -12.28
CA PHE A 122 -3.24 -0.54 -13.33
C PHE A 122 -4.73 -0.58 -12.99
N PRO A 123 -5.37 -1.72 -12.54
CA PRO A 123 -6.79 -1.86 -12.85
C PRO A 123 -7.74 -1.22 -11.85
N HIS A 124 -8.91 -0.90 -12.40
CA HIS A 124 -10.17 -0.82 -11.69
C HIS A 124 -11.19 -1.64 -12.48
N HIS A 125 -11.45 -2.87 -12.05
CA HIS A 125 -12.27 -3.88 -12.75
C HIS A 125 -11.72 -4.32 -14.13
N HIS A 126 -10.39 -4.39 -14.28
CA HIS A 126 -9.70 -4.83 -15.49
C HIS A 126 -8.68 -5.93 -15.18
N ALA A 127 -7.87 -6.33 -16.15
CA ALA A 127 -6.69 -7.15 -15.94
C ALA A 127 -5.60 -6.34 -15.22
N PHE A 128 -4.81 -6.96 -14.34
CA PHE A 128 -3.59 -6.37 -13.82
C PHE A 128 -2.50 -6.33 -14.87
N ARG A 129 -1.67 -5.32 -14.81
CA ARG A 129 -0.40 -5.22 -15.50
C ARG A 129 0.71 -5.57 -14.53
N TYR A 130 1.76 -6.20 -15.03
CA TYR A 130 2.89 -6.65 -14.24
C TYR A 130 4.19 -6.38 -14.97
N ARG A 131 5.22 -5.96 -14.21
CA ARG A 131 6.60 -5.84 -14.68
C ARG A 131 7.57 -6.36 -13.62
N ARG A 132 8.73 -6.82 -14.08
CA ARG A 132 9.93 -7.11 -13.27
C ARG A 132 11.01 -6.09 -13.63
N SER A 133 11.85 -5.68 -12.67
CA SER A 133 13.01 -4.83 -13.00
C SER A 133 13.98 -5.58 -13.88
N LYS A 134 14.67 -4.87 -14.80
CA LYS A 134 15.67 -5.50 -15.69
C LYS A 134 16.94 -5.91 -14.94
N ARG A 135 17.26 -5.22 -13.87
CA ARG A 135 18.44 -5.47 -13.03
C ARG A 135 18.04 -5.61 -11.57
N PRO A 136 18.79 -6.43 -10.79
CA PRO A 136 18.57 -6.53 -9.36
C PRO A 136 18.72 -5.16 -8.67
N ASN A 137 17.84 -4.88 -7.72
CA ASN A 137 17.88 -3.72 -6.84
C ASN A 137 17.94 -2.37 -7.59
N ASP A 138 17.31 -2.31 -8.77
CA ASP A 138 17.33 -1.15 -9.67
C ASP A 138 15.95 -0.93 -10.31
N ALA A 139 15.30 0.19 -9.97
CA ALA A 139 13.99 0.58 -10.47
C ALA A 139 14.06 1.44 -11.76
N SER A 140 15.24 1.70 -12.32
CA SER A 140 15.39 2.61 -13.47
C SER A 140 14.85 2.04 -14.79
N GLU A 141 14.84 0.71 -14.94
CA GLU A 141 14.35 0.03 -16.12
C GLU A 141 13.55 -1.23 -15.79
N TRP A 142 12.49 -1.44 -16.55
CA TRP A 142 11.55 -2.54 -16.37
C TRP A 142 11.48 -3.42 -17.61
N GLU A 143 11.28 -4.73 -17.43
CA GLU A 143 10.98 -5.67 -18.50
C GLU A 143 9.66 -5.30 -19.20
N GLU A 144 9.35 -5.96 -20.33
CA GLU A 144 8.10 -5.77 -21.05
C GLU A 144 6.89 -6.04 -20.13
N GLU A 145 5.84 -5.24 -20.34
CA GLU A 145 4.60 -5.37 -19.59
C GLU A 145 3.85 -6.63 -19.99
N SER A 146 3.47 -7.42 -19.01
CA SER A 146 2.52 -8.52 -19.17
C SER A 146 1.22 -8.23 -18.43
N SER A 147 0.13 -8.91 -18.77
CA SER A 147 -1.16 -8.75 -18.11
C SER A 147 -1.77 -10.09 -17.71
N PHE A 148 -2.58 -10.08 -16.65
CA PHE A 148 -3.26 -11.27 -16.15
C PHE A 148 -4.58 -10.94 -15.44
N GLY A 149 -5.45 -11.94 -15.41
CA GLY A 149 -6.76 -11.84 -14.79
C GLY A 149 -7.74 -10.97 -15.57
N GLU A 150 -8.90 -10.78 -15.00
CA GLU A 150 -9.97 -9.91 -15.54
C GLU A 150 -10.87 -9.42 -14.42
N LYS A 151 -11.42 -8.22 -14.55
CA LYS A 151 -12.32 -7.60 -13.56
C LYS A 151 -11.75 -7.54 -12.14
N LEU A 152 -10.44 -7.38 -12.03
CA LEU A 152 -9.70 -7.34 -10.78
C LEU A 152 -9.48 -5.90 -10.28
N THR A 153 -9.31 -5.74 -8.97
CA THR A 153 -8.97 -4.47 -8.29
C THR A 153 -8.34 -4.78 -6.92
N TYR A 154 -7.54 -3.88 -6.38
CA TYR A 154 -6.90 -3.94 -5.04
C TYR A 154 -5.89 -5.08 -4.93
N PRO A 155 -4.63 -4.81 -5.24
CA PRO A 155 -3.58 -5.82 -5.24
C PRO A 155 -2.94 -6.00 -3.86
N THR A 156 -2.60 -7.25 -3.54
CA THR A 156 -1.54 -7.58 -2.58
C THR A 156 -0.55 -8.51 -3.26
N LEU A 157 0.74 -8.27 -3.11
CA LEU A 157 1.80 -9.02 -3.78
C LEU A 157 2.89 -9.42 -2.78
N VAL A 158 3.21 -10.71 -2.70
CA VAL A 158 4.28 -11.25 -1.85
C VAL A 158 5.13 -12.26 -2.63
N CYS A 159 6.40 -12.38 -2.26
CA CYS A 159 7.34 -13.32 -2.87
C CYS A 159 7.61 -14.49 -1.93
N GLY A 160 7.43 -15.73 -2.39
CA GLY A 160 7.69 -16.95 -1.66
C GLY A 160 9.16 -17.38 -1.68
N PRO A 161 9.53 -18.43 -0.91
CA PRO A 161 10.92 -18.83 -0.70
C PRO A 161 11.64 -19.33 -1.96
N ASP A 162 10.90 -19.78 -2.96
CA ASP A 162 11.38 -20.26 -4.26
C ASP A 162 11.24 -19.19 -5.37
N ASN A 163 11.09 -17.91 -4.99
CA ASN A 163 10.82 -16.79 -5.87
C ASN A 163 9.46 -16.88 -6.62
N THR A 164 8.56 -17.78 -6.20
CA THR A 164 7.17 -17.77 -6.68
C THR A 164 6.45 -16.57 -6.10
N LEU A 165 5.88 -15.75 -6.96
CA LEU A 165 5.03 -14.64 -6.54
C LEU A 165 3.63 -15.15 -6.21
N TYR A 166 3.05 -14.63 -5.12
CA TYR A 166 1.67 -14.83 -4.74
C TYR A 166 0.95 -13.49 -4.72
N PHE A 167 -0.21 -13.48 -5.31
CA PHE A 167 -0.95 -12.25 -5.53
C PHE A 167 -2.43 -12.45 -5.23
N THR A 168 -3.02 -11.54 -4.46
CA THR A 168 -4.47 -11.51 -4.28
C THR A 168 -5.06 -10.24 -4.85
N ALA A 169 -6.30 -10.35 -5.35
CA ALA A 169 -7.10 -9.21 -5.76
C ALA A 169 -8.59 -9.54 -5.70
N ARG A 170 -9.38 -8.52 -5.46
CA ARG A 170 -10.83 -8.60 -5.54
C ARG A 170 -11.28 -8.76 -7.00
N ARG A 171 -12.12 -9.76 -7.26
CA ARG A 171 -12.82 -9.93 -8.54
C ARG A 171 -14.29 -9.54 -8.44
N SER A 172 -14.75 -8.70 -9.36
CA SER A 172 -16.14 -8.25 -9.42
C SER A 172 -16.97 -9.07 -10.41
N PHE A 173 -18.25 -9.25 -10.07
CA PHE A 173 -19.21 -9.98 -10.90
C PHE A 173 -20.54 -9.22 -10.96
N LYS A 174 -21.27 -9.42 -12.05
CA LYS A 174 -22.61 -8.84 -12.21
C LYS A 174 -23.69 -9.68 -11.50
N GLU A 175 -23.62 -11.01 -11.63
CA GLU A 175 -24.72 -11.91 -11.26
C GLU A 175 -24.42 -12.83 -10.07
N LYS A 176 -23.23 -12.76 -9.49
CA LYS A 176 -22.86 -13.54 -8.31
C LYS A 176 -22.10 -12.70 -7.29
N PRO A 177 -21.93 -13.19 -6.04
CA PRO A 177 -21.10 -12.52 -5.03
C PRO A 177 -19.67 -12.27 -5.52
N TRP A 178 -19.07 -11.15 -5.12
CA TRP A 178 -17.70 -10.82 -5.43
C TRP A 178 -16.74 -11.66 -4.60
N GLU A 179 -15.56 -11.88 -5.13
CA GLU A 179 -14.54 -12.79 -4.59
C GLU A 179 -13.19 -12.10 -4.46
N VAL A 180 -12.31 -12.66 -3.63
CA VAL A 180 -10.86 -12.46 -3.70
C VAL A 180 -10.26 -13.68 -4.36
N GLU A 181 -9.48 -13.47 -5.40
CA GLU A 181 -8.74 -14.53 -6.09
C GLU A 181 -7.28 -14.54 -5.65
N LEU A 182 -6.74 -15.75 -5.50
CA LEU A 182 -5.32 -16.00 -5.38
C LEU A 182 -4.74 -16.39 -6.74
N TRP A 183 -3.64 -15.75 -7.09
CA TRP A 183 -2.83 -16.00 -8.28
C TRP A 183 -1.40 -16.32 -7.87
N SER A 184 -0.67 -17.06 -8.69
CA SER A 184 0.75 -17.34 -8.51
C SER A 184 1.51 -17.22 -9.81
N LYS A 185 2.81 -16.86 -9.72
CA LYS A 185 3.74 -16.79 -10.85
C LYS A 185 5.08 -17.38 -10.44
N ARG A 186 5.42 -18.53 -10.98
CA ARG A 186 6.75 -19.12 -10.80
C ARG A 186 7.77 -18.38 -11.66
N PRO A 187 9.06 -18.38 -11.29
CA PRO A 187 10.11 -17.83 -12.14
C PRO A 187 10.05 -18.42 -13.56
N GLY A 188 10.11 -17.53 -14.56
CA GLY A 188 10.07 -17.92 -15.97
C GLY A 188 8.72 -18.41 -16.51
N GLN A 189 7.65 -18.42 -15.70
CA GLN A 189 6.31 -18.84 -16.11
C GLN A 189 5.34 -17.65 -16.11
N ASP A 190 4.22 -17.81 -16.78
CA ASP A 190 3.12 -16.86 -16.75
C ASP A 190 2.34 -16.94 -15.44
N TRP A 191 1.50 -15.90 -15.19
CA TRP A 191 0.58 -15.90 -14.08
C TRP A 191 -0.45 -17.03 -14.21
N SER A 192 -0.66 -17.76 -13.14
CA SER A 192 -1.64 -18.85 -13.04
C SER A 192 -2.64 -18.55 -11.91
N ARG A 193 -3.91 -18.71 -12.21
CA ARG A 193 -4.97 -18.58 -11.21
C ARG A 193 -4.99 -19.82 -10.32
N VAL A 194 -4.79 -19.64 -9.01
CA VAL A 194 -4.91 -20.72 -8.02
C VAL A 194 -6.39 -20.97 -7.72
N GLY A 195 -7.15 -19.92 -7.43
CA GLY A 195 -8.60 -20.01 -7.18
C GLY A 195 -9.13 -18.85 -6.34
N PRO A 196 -10.45 -18.82 -6.12
CA PRO A 196 -11.05 -17.88 -5.18
C PRO A 196 -10.78 -18.36 -3.74
N ILE A 197 -10.37 -17.43 -2.86
CA ILE A 197 -10.07 -17.73 -1.46
C ILE A 197 -11.08 -17.09 -0.49
N LEU A 198 -11.64 -15.92 -0.84
CA LEU A 198 -12.73 -15.28 -0.08
C LEU A 198 -13.92 -15.02 -0.99
N ARG A 199 -15.12 -15.01 -0.42
CA ARG A 199 -16.36 -14.67 -1.13
C ARG A 199 -17.30 -13.89 -0.23
N SER A 200 -17.89 -12.81 -0.76
CA SER A 200 -19.02 -12.14 -0.14
C SER A 200 -20.23 -13.07 -0.05
N ARG A 201 -21.02 -12.97 1.00
CA ARG A 201 -22.26 -13.75 1.17
C ARG A 201 -23.37 -13.28 0.22
N TYR A 202 -23.31 -12.04 -0.22
CA TYR A 202 -24.37 -11.40 -1.01
C TYR A 202 -23.87 -10.90 -2.34
N LYS A 203 -24.74 -10.83 -3.33
CA LYS A 203 -24.48 -10.14 -4.60
C LYS A 203 -24.29 -8.64 -4.39
N GLY A 204 -23.72 -8.00 -5.40
CA GLY A 204 -23.47 -6.58 -5.39
C GLY A 204 -22.08 -6.22 -4.90
N TYR A 205 -21.88 -4.95 -4.58
CA TYR A 205 -20.57 -4.43 -4.21
C TYR A 205 -20.02 -5.09 -2.95
N ALA A 206 -18.79 -5.56 -3.04
CA ALA A 206 -18.00 -5.98 -1.88
C ALA A 206 -16.56 -5.47 -1.99
N HIS A 207 -15.95 -5.25 -0.81
CA HIS A 207 -14.53 -4.91 -0.70
C HIS A 207 -13.94 -5.68 0.49
N PHE A 208 -12.72 -6.20 0.34
CA PHE A 208 -12.20 -7.15 1.33
C PHE A 208 -11.01 -6.62 2.12
N GLN A 209 -10.33 -5.56 1.67
CA GLN A 209 -9.10 -5.03 2.30
C GLN A 209 -8.16 -6.17 2.75
N GLU A 210 -7.98 -7.15 1.90
CA GLU A 210 -7.15 -8.30 2.19
C GLU A 210 -5.67 -7.95 2.09
N SER A 211 -4.87 -8.44 3.01
CA SER A 211 -3.41 -8.36 2.94
C SER A 211 -2.76 -9.68 3.30
N LEU A 212 -1.65 -9.98 2.63
CA LEU A 212 -0.84 -11.17 2.84
C LEU A 212 0.45 -10.82 3.60
N ALA A 213 0.91 -11.74 4.44
CA ALA A 213 2.25 -11.72 5.01
C ALA A 213 2.76 -13.14 5.21
N TRP A 214 4.08 -13.34 5.08
CA TRP A 214 4.72 -14.59 5.42
C TRP A 214 4.97 -14.71 6.92
N GLY A 215 4.84 -15.92 7.45
CA GLY A 215 5.42 -16.29 8.73
C GLY A 215 6.95 -16.31 8.64
N PRO A 216 7.67 -16.37 9.79
CA PRO A 216 9.13 -16.41 9.82
C PRO A 216 9.72 -17.66 9.21
N ASP A 217 8.91 -18.71 9.03
CA ASP A 217 9.24 -19.94 8.30
C ASP A 217 9.27 -19.76 6.78
N HIS A 218 8.84 -18.59 6.28
CA HIS A 218 8.65 -18.25 4.87
C HIS A 218 7.84 -19.33 4.12
N LYS A 219 6.93 -19.99 4.83
CA LYS A 219 6.06 -21.05 4.33
C LYS A 219 4.60 -20.83 4.67
N THR A 220 4.33 -20.38 5.90
CA THR A 220 2.99 -20.06 6.35
C THR A 220 2.57 -18.69 5.80
N LEU A 221 1.52 -18.69 5.00
CA LEU A 221 0.94 -17.48 4.43
C LEU A 221 -0.24 -17.03 5.29
N HIS A 222 -0.12 -15.88 5.91
CA HIS A 222 -1.16 -15.28 6.74
C HIS A 222 -1.97 -14.27 5.92
N LEU A 223 -3.29 -14.22 6.13
CA LEU A 223 -4.19 -13.29 5.50
C LEU A 223 -5.08 -12.62 6.55
N CYS A 224 -5.08 -11.30 6.59
CA CYS A 224 -6.15 -10.54 7.24
C CYS A 224 -7.04 -9.89 6.19
N CYS A 225 -8.30 -9.65 6.55
CA CYS A 225 -9.27 -9.02 5.67
C CYS A 225 -10.31 -8.21 6.44
N ARG A 226 -10.96 -7.30 5.73
CA ARG A 226 -12.19 -6.67 6.19
C ARG A 226 -13.24 -6.82 5.09
N PHE A 227 -14.18 -7.72 5.30
CA PHE A 227 -15.38 -7.80 4.49
C PHE A 227 -16.21 -6.53 4.63
N HIS A 228 -16.56 -5.95 3.51
CA HIS A 228 -17.49 -4.84 3.39
C HIS A 228 -18.51 -5.28 2.36
N GLU A 229 -19.65 -5.73 2.82
CA GLU A 229 -20.64 -6.41 2.02
C GLU A 229 -21.95 -5.62 1.97
N ASN A 230 -22.69 -5.79 0.91
CA ASN A 230 -24.10 -5.49 0.90
C ASN A 230 -24.85 -6.55 1.73
N SER A 231 -26.14 -6.41 1.84
CA SER A 231 -27.06 -7.45 2.32
C SER A 231 -28.04 -7.78 1.21
N ASP A 232 -29.00 -8.65 1.51
CA ASP A 232 -30.17 -8.89 0.69
C ASP A 232 -30.94 -7.60 0.33
N LYS A 233 -30.78 -6.54 1.10
CA LYS A 233 -31.37 -5.21 0.88
C LYS A 233 -30.48 -4.27 0.05
N GLU A 234 -29.40 -4.78 -0.53
CA GLU A 234 -28.47 -4.04 -1.42
C GLU A 234 -27.91 -2.73 -0.85
N ALA A 235 -27.81 -2.61 0.49
CA ALA A 235 -27.26 -1.43 1.12
C ALA A 235 -25.74 -1.48 1.16
N TYR A 236 -25.08 -0.43 0.64
CA TYR A 236 -23.62 -0.29 0.63
C TYR A 236 -23.01 -0.39 2.02
N GLY A 237 -22.12 -1.38 2.20
CA GLY A 237 -21.41 -1.58 3.46
C GLY A 237 -22.28 -1.92 4.66
N ARG A 238 -23.46 -2.49 4.42
CA ARG A 238 -24.42 -2.84 5.44
C ARG A 238 -23.84 -3.78 6.48
N LEU A 239 -23.03 -4.73 6.03
CA LEU A 239 -22.31 -5.69 6.86
C LEU A 239 -20.80 -5.46 6.73
N GLN A 240 -20.10 -5.44 7.85
CA GLN A 240 -18.64 -5.33 7.89
C GLN A 240 -18.09 -6.32 8.90
N THR A 241 -17.01 -7.01 8.54
CA THR A 241 -16.35 -8.00 9.40
C THR A 241 -14.85 -7.97 9.19
N VAL A 242 -14.09 -7.78 10.26
CA VAL A 242 -12.63 -7.98 10.25
C VAL A 242 -12.34 -9.42 10.60
N GLY A 243 -11.51 -10.08 9.81
CA GLY A 243 -11.21 -11.49 9.99
C GLY A 243 -9.79 -11.88 9.58
N TYR A 244 -9.50 -13.17 9.84
CA TYR A 244 -8.18 -13.76 9.60
C TYR A 244 -8.31 -15.23 9.19
N MET A 245 -7.38 -15.66 8.35
CA MET A 245 -7.09 -17.07 8.03
C MET A 245 -5.62 -17.24 7.64
N LYS A 246 -5.12 -18.48 7.62
CA LYS A 246 -3.75 -18.81 7.18
C LYS A 246 -3.71 -20.04 6.29
N SER A 247 -2.62 -20.18 5.54
CA SER A 247 -2.30 -21.34 4.74
C SER A 247 -0.87 -21.80 5.05
N GLU A 248 -0.67 -23.10 5.28
CA GLU A 248 0.64 -23.70 5.56
C GLU A 248 1.24 -24.44 4.34
N ASP A 249 0.58 -24.33 3.20
CA ASP A 249 0.92 -25.02 1.95
C ASP A 249 0.86 -24.10 0.71
N PHE A 250 1.26 -22.83 0.91
CA PHE A 250 1.35 -21.85 -0.18
C PHE A 250 0.01 -21.51 -0.85
N GLY A 251 -1.05 -21.43 -0.06
CA GLY A 251 -2.37 -21.03 -0.52
C GLY A 251 -3.24 -22.14 -1.13
N LYS A 252 -2.81 -23.41 -1.05
CA LYS A 252 -3.58 -24.54 -1.57
C LYS A 252 -4.74 -24.91 -0.65
N THR A 253 -4.48 -24.92 0.66
CA THR A 253 -5.52 -25.11 1.69
C THR A 253 -5.43 -23.99 2.73
N TRP A 254 -6.54 -23.73 3.39
CA TRP A 254 -6.65 -22.63 4.37
C TRP A 254 -7.24 -23.14 5.69
N CYS A 255 -6.85 -22.50 6.78
CA CYS A 255 -7.33 -22.82 8.12
C CYS A 255 -7.43 -21.53 8.99
N ARG A 256 -8.19 -21.64 10.07
CA ARG A 256 -8.23 -20.63 11.14
C ARG A 256 -6.94 -20.65 11.96
N SER A 257 -6.80 -19.70 12.88
CA SER A 257 -5.64 -19.62 13.78
C SER A 257 -5.47 -20.87 14.67
N ASP A 258 -6.56 -21.56 15.00
CA ASP A 258 -6.57 -22.83 15.76
C ASP A 258 -6.23 -24.08 14.91
N GLY A 259 -6.02 -23.92 13.59
CA GLY A 259 -5.79 -25.01 12.66
C GLY A 259 -7.09 -25.62 12.09
N GLY A 260 -8.26 -25.12 12.48
CA GLY A 260 -9.54 -25.57 11.93
C GLY A 260 -9.63 -25.29 10.44
N ARG A 261 -9.81 -26.36 9.64
CA ARG A 261 -9.84 -26.30 8.16
C ARG A 261 -10.97 -25.40 7.66
N ILE A 262 -10.66 -24.65 6.62
CA ILE A 262 -11.58 -23.76 5.91
C ILE A 262 -11.75 -24.26 4.48
N GLU A 263 -12.99 -24.40 4.05
CA GLU A 263 -13.31 -24.62 2.63
C GLU A 263 -13.31 -23.29 1.90
N THR A 264 -12.58 -23.20 0.80
CA THR A 264 -12.48 -21.97 -0.01
C THR A 264 -13.38 -22.05 -1.25
N PRO A 265 -13.96 -20.92 -1.67
CA PRO A 265 -13.82 -19.56 -1.11
C PRO A 265 -14.60 -19.38 0.19
N ALA A 266 -13.90 -18.91 1.23
CA ALA A 266 -14.47 -18.66 2.55
C ALA A 266 -15.32 -17.39 2.59
N SER A 267 -16.40 -17.42 3.33
CA SER A 267 -17.14 -16.24 3.78
C SER A 267 -16.73 -15.86 5.21
N VAL A 268 -17.38 -14.88 5.79
CA VAL A 268 -17.16 -14.50 7.20
C VAL A 268 -17.53 -15.60 8.19
N ASP A 269 -18.30 -16.59 7.75
CA ASP A 269 -18.79 -17.67 8.64
C ASP A 269 -17.74 -18.77 8.87
N GLU A 270 -16.72 -18.85 8.01
CA GLU A 270 -15.67 -19.88 8.08
C GLU A 270 -14.34 -19.39 8.68
N ILE A 271 -14.07 -18.07 8.69
CA ILE A 271 -12.79 -17.48 9.14
C ILE A 271 -12.81 -17.12 10.63
N ASP A 272 -11.64 -16.79 11.20
CA ASP A 272 -11.61 -16.13 12.50
C ASP A 272 -12.21 -14.74 12.43
N VAL A 273 -13.20 -14.45 13.25
CA VAL A 273 -13.86 -13.14 13.31
C VAL A 273 -13.29 -12.31 14.47
N LEU A 274 -12.71 -11.16 14.15
CA LEU A 274 -12.14 -10.25 15.15
C LEU A 274 -13.08 -9.11 15.54
N ALA A 275 -13.82 -8.58 14.57
CA ALA A 275 -14.81 -7.54 14.81
C ALA A 275 -15.94 -7.61 13.78
N GLN A 276 -17.14 -7.23 14.21
CA GLN A 276 -18.31 -7.12 13.36
C GLN A 276 -18.94 -5.73 13.47
N GLY A 277 -19.39 -5.22 12.36
CA GLY A 277 -19.98 -3.90 12.23
C GLY A 277 -20.88 -3.80 10.99
N GLY A 278 -20.99 -2.60 10.47
CA GLY A 278 -21.80 -2.26 9.32
C GLY A 278 -22.83 -1.18 9.65
N VAL A 279 -23.56 -0.76 8.63
CA VAL A 279 -24.53 0.34 8.75
C VAL A 279 -25.62 0.04 9.81
N ASP A 280 -26.13 -1.20 9.86
CA ASP A 280 -27.17 -1.58 10.80
C ASP A 280 -26.74 -1.58 12.26
N ARG A 281 -25.44 -1.59 12.52
CA ARG A 281 -24.86 -1.54 13.87
C ARG A 281 -24.29 -0.16 14.20
N GLU A 282 -24.29 0.76 13.23
CA GLU A 282 -23.64 2.07 13.32
C GLU A 282 -22.13 1.98 13.64
N ILE A 283 -21.51 0.86 13.26
CA ILE A 283 -20.09 0.55 13.49
C ILE A 283 -19.35 0.45 12.14
N GLY A 284 -18.50 1.41 11.88
CA GLY A 284 -17.61 1.37 10.70
C GLY A 284 -16.30 0.66 11.03
N LEU A 285 -15.89 -0.27 10.16
CA LEU A 285 -14.64 -1.02 10.29
C LEU A 285 -13.69 -0.75 9.13
N ARG A 286 -12.37 -0.71 9.42
CA ARG A 286 -11.28 -0.70 8.43
C ARG A 286 -10.17 -1.63 8.90
N ALA A 287 -9.58 -2.40 8.00
CA ALA A 287 -8.39 -3.18 8.28
C ALA A 287 -7.15 -2.46 7.74
N GLY A 288 -6.03 -2.59 8.46
CA GLY A 288 -4.69 -2.33 7.96
C GLY A 288 -3.98 -3.64 7.62
N CYS A 289 -2.73 -3.54 7.16
CA CYS A 289 -1.94 -4.73 6.92
C CYS A 289 -1.54 -5.43 8.21
N LEU A 290 -1.52 -6.75 8.15
CA LEU A 290 -0.97 -7.57 9.23
C LEU A 290 0.56 -7.60 9.19
N ALA A 291 1.16 -7.95 10.33
CA ALA A 291 2.55 -8.37 10.44
C ALA A 291 2.63 -9.66 11.28
N VAL A 292 3.65 -10.45 11.05
CA VAL A 292 3.89 -11.68 11.80
C VAL A 292 5.15 -11.51 12.64
N ASP A 293 5.06 -11.81 13.93
CA ASP A 293 6.19 -11.71 14.85
C ASP A 293 7.31 -12.69 14.42
N PRO A 294 8.51 -12.19 14.09
CA PRO A 294 9.59 -13.02 13.58
C PRO A 294 10.13 -14.04 14.61
N LYS A 295 9.84 -13.86 15.90
CA LYS A 295 10.28 -14.76 16.98
C LYS A 295 9.27 -15.84 17.30
N THR A 296 7.98 -15.48 17.31
CA THR A 296 6.92 -16.37 17.78
C THR A 296 6.07 -16.95 16.65
N GLY A 297 6.12 -16.34 15.45
CA GLY A 297 5.23 -16.69 14.34
C GLY A 297 3.78 -16.23 14.54
N MET A 298 3.49 -15.45 15.59
CA MET A 298 2.13 -15.02 15.88
C MET A 298 1.73 -13.82 15.03
N PRO A 299 0.58 -13.88 14.33
CA PRO A 299 0.08 -12.76 13.56
C PRO A 299 -0.44 -11.64 14.46
N HIS A 300 -0.09 -10.42 14.10
CA HIS A 300 -0.55 -9.17 14.67
C HIS A 300 -1.37 -8.43 13.62
N LEU A 301 -2.59 -8.08 13.95
CA LEU A 301 -3.50 -7.35 13.08
C LEU A 301 -3.80 -5.98 13.66
N ILE A 302 -3.99 -4.99 12.78
CA ILE A 302 -4.44 -3.66 13.16
C ILE A 302 -5.72 -3.31 12.38
N TYR A 303 -6.72 -2.81 13.10
CA TYR A 303 -7.97 -2.37 12.48
C TYR A 303 -8.58 -1.21 13.26
N SER A 304 -9.41 -0.42 12.62
CA SER A 304 -10.15 0.64 13.28
C SER A 304 -11.62 0.31 13.42
N ILE A 305 -12.20 0.82 14.52
CA ILE A 305 -13.62 0.80 14.81
C ILE A 305 -14.08 2.25 14.93
N LYS A 306 -15.08 2.65 14.14
CA LYS A 306 -15.80 3.92 14.32
C LYS A 306 -17.20 3.63 14.81
N GLU A 307 -17.49 3.99 16.04
CA GLU A 307 -18.74 3.74 16.74
C GLU A 307 -19.15 4.99 17.53
N ASN A 308 -20.44 5.36 17.51
CA ASN A 308 -20.97 6.56 18.14
C ASN A 308 -20.17 7.84 17.75
N GLY A 309 -19.80 7.95 16.48
CA GLY A 309 -19.01 9.08 15.98
C GLY A 309 -17.52 9.05 16.37
N ARG A 310 -17.07 8.07 17.20
CA ARG A 310 -15.70 8.00 17.72
C ARG A 310 -14.89 6.89 17.03
N GLY A 311 -13.68 7.24 16.59
CA GLY A 311 -12.72 6.32 15.98
C GLY A 311 -11.68 5.82 16.97
N ARG A 312 -11.45 4.49 16.96
CA ARG A 312 -10.42 3.81 17.75
C ARG A 312 -9.64 2.86 16.86
N VAL A 313 -8.36 2.68 17.15
CA VAL A 313 -7.53 1.67 16.50
C VAL A 313 -7.20 0.57 17.48
N ILE A 314 -7.49 -0.65 17.06
CA ILE A 314 -7.30 -1.87 17.81
C ILE A 314 -6.17 -2.67 17.20
N MET A 315 -5.25 -3.13 18.04
CA MET A 315 -4.30 -4.20 17.69
C MET A 315 -4.83 -5.52 18.24
N ALA A 316 -4.83 -6.55 17.43
CA ALA A 316 -5.18 -7.91 17.83
C ALA A 316 -4.00 -8.84 17.61
N VAL A 317 -3.69 -9.69 18.60
CA VAL A 317 -2.60 -10.66 18.57
C VAL A 317 -3.18 -12.04 18.81
N SER A 318 -2.86 -13.00 17.93
CA SER A 318 -3.28 -14.39 18.08
C SER A 318 -2.44 -15.13 19.12
N ASP A 319 -3.06 -16.06 19.84
CA ASP A 319 -2.37 -17.04 20.69
C ASP A 319 -2.02 -18.34 19.93
N GLY A 320 -2.36 -18.41 18.65
CA GLY A 320 -2.19 -19.60 17.82
C GLY A 320 -3.12 -20.78 18.16
N LYS A 321 -4.10 -20.59 19.04
CA LYS A 321 -5.06 -21.60 19.51
C LYS A 321 -6.51 -21.18 19.34
N GLY A 322 -6.75 -20.17 18.48
CA GLY A 322 -8.08 -19.61 18.24
C GLY A 322 -8.41 -18.38 19.12
N GLY A 323 -7.59 -18.07 20.11
CA GLY A 323 -7.73 -16.87 20.95
C GLY A 323 -7.06 -15.64 20.31
N TRP A 324 -7.66 -14.49 20.59
CA TRP A 324 -7.17 -13.19 20.13
C TRP A 324 -7.21 -12.16 21.25
N THR A 325 -6.06 -11.69 21.70
CA THR A 325 -5.93 -10.56 22.62
C THR A 325 -6.06 -9.26 21.84
N ARG A 326 -6.90 -8.34 22.33
CA ARG A 326 -7.19 -7.05 21.69
C ARG A 326 -6.77 -5.91 22.60
N SER A 327 -6.04 -4.93 22.05
CA SER A 327 -5.60 -3.73 22.75
C SER A 327 -6.06 -2.48 22.00
N ASP A 328 -6.78 -1.58 22.67
CA ASP A 328 -7.10 -0.25 22.15
C ASP A 328 -5.87 0.66 22.28
N LEU A 329 -5.43 1.26 21.18
CA LEU A 329 -4.29 2.17 21.15
C LEU A 329 -4.66 3.62 21.49
N SER A 330 -5.95 3.96 21.48
CA SER A 330 -6.42 5.34 21.68
C SER A 330 -6.09 5.91 23.07
N PRO A 331 -6.13 5.14 24.17
CA PRO A 331 -5.73 5.64 25.50
C PRO A 331 -4.23 6.03 25.59
N GLN A 332 -3.40 5.49 24.71
CA GLN A 332 -1.96 5.74 24.68
C GLN A 332 -1.55 6.96 23.84
N LEU A 333 -2.52 7.65 23.24
CA LEU A 333 -2.25 8.90 22.54
C LEU A 333 -1.62 9.94 23.48
N PRO A 334 -0.62 10.71 23.01
CA PRO A 334 -0.11 11.89 23.69
C PRO A 334 -1.22 12.83 24.12
N ALA A 335 -1.01 13.60 25.20
CA ALA A 335 -2.03 14.41 25.83
C ALA A 335 -2.69 15.42 24.86
N ASP A 336 -1.92 16.00 23.96
CA ASP A 336 -2.35 16.95 22.92
C ASP A 336 -3.16 16.31 21.78
N LEU A 337 -3.11 14.98 21.67
CA LEU A 337 -3.86 14.20 20.68
C LEU A 337 -5.08 13.50 21.26
N ARG A 338 -5.24 13.49 22.58
CA ARG A 338 -6.40 12.89 23.23
C ARG A 338 -7.68 13.58 22.80
N GLY A 339 -8.75 12.80 22.61
CA GLY A 339 -10.02 13.31 22.12
C GLY A 339 -10.14 13.40 20.59
N ARG A 340 -9.06 13.15 19.85
CA ARG A 340 -9.12 12.94 18.40
C ARG A 340 -9.48 11.48 18.09
N ASP A 341 -9.95 11.23 16.87
CA ASP A 341 -10.30 9.89 16.38
C ASP A 341 -9.12 9.23 15.71
N LEU A 342 -8.76 8.02 16.14
CA LEU A 342 -7.87 7.12 15.40
C LEU A 342 -8.68 6.34 14.36
N ILE A 343 -8.26 6.41 13.10
CA ILE A 343 -8.97 5.83 11.96
C ILE A 343 -7.97 5.32 10.91
N MET A 344 -8.45 4.66 9.86
CA MET A 344 -7.66 4.30 8.67
C MET A 344 -6.26 3.74 9.01
N PRO A 345 -6.17 2.54 9.59
CA PRO A 345 -4.88 1.92 9.88
C PRO A 345 -4.09 1.67 8.58
N GLY A 346 -2.83 2.08 8.58
CA GLY A 346 -1.91 1.88 7.44
C GLY A 346 -1.18 0.55 7.48
N GLY A 347 -1.20 -0.14 8.63
CA GLY A 347 -0.60 -1.45 8.82
C GLY A 347 0.35 -1.55 10.00
N LEU A 348 0.84 -2.77 10.19
CA LEU A 348 1.90 -3.13 11.14
C LEU A 348 3.15 -3.61 10.40
N SER A 349 4.29 -3.51 11.05
CA SER A 349 5.58 -3.99 10.55
C SER A 349 6.49 -4.38 11.70
N PHE A 350 7.14 -5.53 11.62
CA PHE A 350 8.27 -5.85 12.48
C PHE A 350 9.56 -5.48 11.75
N SER A 351 10.43 -4.71 12.39
CA SER A 351 11.79 -4.52 11.88
C SER A 351 12.61 -5.81 12.01
N ASP A 352 13.73 -5.89 11.29
CA ASP A 352 14.65 -7.04 11.38
C ASP A 352 15.20 -7.22 12.80
N SER A 353 15.27 -6.15 13.61
CA SER A 353 15.58 -6.22 15.04
C SER A 353 14.44 -6.76 15.91
N GLY A 354 13.28 -7.00 15.32
CA GLY A 354 12.07 -7.52 15.99
C GLY A 354 11.26 -6.46 16.73
N GLN A 355 11.47 -5.17 16.46
CA GLN A 355 10.65 -4.10 17.00
C GLN A 355 9.36 -3.94 16.20
N LEU A 356 8.22 -3.88 16.88
CA LEU A 356 6.92 -3.68 16.25
C LEU A 356 6.64 -2.18 16.02
N HIS A 357 6.28 -1.88 14.78
CA HIS A 357 5.88 -0.55 14.31
C HIS A 357 4.46 -0.60 13.74
N GLY A 358 3.81 0.55 13.69
CA GLY A 358 2.51 0.69 13.05
C GLY A 358 2.30 2.08 12.47
N ALA A 359 1.32 2.18 11.61
CA ALA A 359 0.84 3.44 11.06
C ALA A 359 -0.68 3.51 11.12
N ALA A 360 -1.21 4.68 11.42
CA ALA A 360 -2.64 4.95 11.32
C ALA A 360 -2.86 6.45 11.08
N GLN A 361 -4.09 6.80 10.71
CA GLN A 361 -4.53 8.17 10.55
C GLN A 361 -5.25 8.63 11.82
N ILE A 362 -5.01 9.89 12.20
CA ILE A 362 -5.76 10.58 13.25
C ILE A 362 -6.55 11.74 12.65
N GLN A 363 -7.71 12.04 13.22
CA GLN A 363 -8.60 13.10 12.77
C GLN A 363 -9.15 13.88 13.97
N LYS A 364 -9.39 15.19 13.82
CA LYS A 364 -10.21 15.92 14.80
C LYS A 364 -11.64 15.43 14.71
N ALA A 365 -12.15 14.93 15.85
CA ALA A 365 -13.52 14.43 15.92
C ALA A 365 -14.52 15.58 15.72
N LYS A 366 -15.34 15.48 14.67
CA LYS A 366 -16.56 16.26 14.49
C LYS A 366 -17.65 15.32 14.01
N GLU A 367 -18.80 15.40 14.67
CA GLU A 367 -19.94 14.59 14.30
C GLU A 367 -20.39 14.87 12.86
N GLY A 368 -20.69 13.83 12.10
CA GLY A 368 -21.16 13.94 10.71
C GLY A 368 -20.09 14.24 9.66
N GLU A 369 -18.84 14.55 10.04
CA GLU A 369 -17.78 14.76 9.06
C GLU A 369 -17.26 13.44 8.46
N SER A 370 -17.01 13.45 7.14
CA SER A 370 -16.35 12.35 6.46
C SER A 370 -14.92 12.19 6.97
N THR A 371 -14.48 10.96 7.14
CA THR A 371 -13.06 10.63 7.39
C THR A 371 -12.23 10.68 6.10
N TRP A 372 -12.89 10.60 4.96
CA TRP A 372 -12.26 10.48 3.65
C TRP A 372 -11.80 11.85 3.15
N GLY A 373 -10.47 12.05 3.07
CA GLY A 373 -9.88 13.30 2.63
C GLY A 373 -10.17 14.52 3.52
N ASN A 374 -10.55 14.31 4.78
CA ASN A 374 -10.83 15.42 5.71
C ASN A 374 -9.56 16.24 5.94
N PRO A 375 -9.61 17.58 5.86
CA PRO A 375 -8.43 18.42 6.07
C PRO A 375 -7.73 18.26 7.42
N SER A 376 -8.46 17.79 8.45
CA SER A 376 -7.88 17.54 9.78
C SER A 376 -7.18 16.18 9.92
N ASN A 377 -7.10 15.38 8.86
CA ASN A 377 -6.38 14.12 8.86
C ASN A 377 -4.88 14.35 8.97
N GLU A 378 -4.25 13.59 9.84
CA GLU A 378 -2.79 13.52 10.02
C GLU A 378 -2.37 12.06 10.12
N SER A 379 -1.19 11.72 9.60
CA SER A 379 -0.63 10.37 9.66
C SER A 379 0.27 10.20 10.87
N LEU A 380 0.08 9.14 11.64
CA LEU A 380 0.85 8.80 12.82
C LEU A 380 1.72 7.57 12.60
N ARG A 381 2.85 7.56 13.28
CA ARG A 381 3.75 6.43 13.50
C ARG A 381 3.61 5.94 14.93
N PHE A 382 3.55 4.65 15.08
CA PHE A 382 3.54 3.94 16.36
C PHE A 382 4.79 3.08 16.46
N VAL A 383 5.46 3.09 17.61
CA VAL A 383 6.60 2.23 17.91
C VAL A 383 6.35 1.59 19.27
N ARG A 384 6.25 0.26 19.32
CA ARG A 384 6.02 -0.47 20.59
C ARG A 384 7.32 -0.52 21.37
N ASP A 385 7.28 -0.27 22.69
CA ASP A 385 8.46 -0.46 23.55
C ASP A 385 8.89 -1.94 23.56
N LYS A 386 10.20 -2.18 23.56
CA LYS A 386 10.77 -3.55 23.53
C LYS A 386 10.42 -4.37 24.77
N ASP A 387 10.28 -3.70 25.91
CA ASP A 387 10.13 -4.32 27.23
C ASP A 387 8.70 -4.17 27.79
N GLY A 388 7.73 -3.73 26.98
CA GLY A 388 6.38 -3.46 27.47
C GLY A 388 5.29 -3.35 26.40
N ASP A 389 4.09 -3.04 26.87
CA ASP A 389 2.89 -2.86 26.02
C ASP A 389 2.65 -1.40 25.64
N MET A 390 3.56 -0.51 25.99
CA MET A 390 3.44 0.92 25.72
C MET A 390 3.89 1.25 24.30
N TRP A 391 3.19 2.21 23.70
CA TRP A 391 3.49 2.72 22.39
C TRP A 391 4.00 4.14 22.44
N LYS A 392 5.13 4.40 21.78
CA LYS A 392 5.58 5.74 21.44
C LYS A 392 4.86 6.15 20.16
N ILE A 393 4.06 7.20 20.24
CA ILE A 393 3.24 7.70 19.14
C ILE A 393 3.76 9.08 18.73
N SER A 394 4.02 9.26 17.45
CA SER A 394 4.50 10.52 16.88
C SER A 394 3.85 10.76 15.51
N PHE A 395 3.92 11.99 15.04
CA PHE A 395 3.50 12.29 13.67
C PHE A 395 4.49 11.66 12.66
N ALA A 396 3.94 11.05 11.62
CA ALA A 396 4.63 10.69 10.40
C ALA A 396 4.49 11.79 9.35
N SER A 397 3.41 12.57 9.41
CA SER A 397 3.16 13.73 8.55
C SER A 397 3.44 15.04 9.28
N GLU A 398 3.50 16.15 8.54
CA GLU A 398 3.58 17.48 9.11
C GLU A 398 2.32 17.78 9.94
N PRO A 399 2.46 18.11 11.24
CA PRO A 399 1.30 18.39 12.09
C PRO A 399 0.66 19.73 11.75
N ASN A 400 -0.65 19.82 11.93
CA ASN A 400 -1.47 21.03 11.68
C ASN A 400 -1.39 21.58 10.25
N SER A 401 -1.19 20.70 9.26
CA SER A 401 -1.29 21.06 7.85
C SER A 401 -2.71 21.54 7.51
N ASP A 402 -2.83 22.42 6.54
CA ASP A 402 -4.10 22.85 5.94
C ASP A 402 -4.68 21.84 4.94
N ARG A 403 -3.92 20.74 4.68
CA ARG A 403 -4.30 19.65 3.77
C ARG A 403 -4.45 18.35 4.52
N SER A 404 -5.37 17.52 4.08
CA SER A 404 -5.49 16.14 4.56
C SER A 404 -4.16 15.39 4.37
N GLN A 405 -3.63 14.78 5.44
CA GLN A 405 -2.45 13.94 5.45
C GLN A 405 -2.90 12.50 5.70
N TRP A 406 -3.22 11.74 4.67
CA TRP A 406 -4.02 10.55 4.79
C TRP A 406 -3.52 9.35 3.96
N LEU A 407 -4.18 8.21 4.12
CA LEU A 407 -3.81 6.92 3.52
C LEU A 407 -2.36 6.52 3.81
N PRO A 408 -1.93 6.50 5.10
CA PRO A 408 -0.61 6.01 5.42
C PRO A 408 -0.44 4.56 4.99
N ASN A 409 0.74 4.23 4.46
CA ASN A 409 1.13 2.88 4.09
C ASN A 409 2.54 2.66 4.63
N ILE A 410 2.72 1.65 5.49
CA ILE A 410 3.99 1.34 6.13
C ILE A 410 4.72 0.22 5.39
N GLU A 411 6.03 0.33 5.30
CA GLU A 411 6.89 -0.74 4.81
C GLU A 411 6.74 -1.98 5.68
N ARG A 412 6.58 -3.16 5.06
CA ARG A 412 6.41 -4.45 5.73
C ARG A 412 7.08 -5.58 4.98
N ALA A 413 7.31 -6.71 5.66
CA ALA A 413 7.86 -7.90 5.05
C ALA A 413 6.89 -8.48 4.00
N THR A 414 7.36 -8.59 2.75
CA THR A 414 6.59 -9.13 1.60
C THR A 414 7.32 -10.24 0.85
N GLY A 415 8.52 -10.61 1.29
CA GLY A 415 9.35 -11.61 0.66
C GLY A 415 10.76 -11.56 1.20
N PHE A 416 11.70 -11.11 0.38
CA PHE A 416 13.12 -11.01 0.71
C PHE A 416 13.56 -9.60 1.10
N ASN A 417 12.63 -8.67 1.19
CA ASN A 417 12.95 -7.34 1.65
C ASN A 417 13.30 -7.33 3.15
N GLN A 418 14.25 -6.50 3.48
CA GLN A 418 14.71 -6.24 4.85
C GLN A 418 13.92 -5.07 5.43
N ILE A 419 13.52 -5.18 6.68
CA ILE A 419 12.79 -4.10 7.34
C ILE A 419 13.74 -3.33 8.27
N PRO A 420 14.03 -2.06 7.94
CA PRO A 420 14.88 -1.22 8.80
C PRO A 420 14.34 -1.09 10.22
N ASP A 421 15.21 -0.70 11.17
CA ASP A 421 14.80 -0.37 12.54
C ASP A 421 13.76 0.75 12.62
N ARG A 422 13.65 1.54 11.58
CA ARG A 422 12.58 2.52 11.39
C ARG A 422 11.95 2.31 10.01
N PRO A 423 10.91 1.44 9.89
CA PRO A 423 10.22 1.21 8.63
C PRO A 423 9.63 2.50 8.08
N ALA A 424 9.76 2.70 6.77
CA ALA A 424 9.26 3.89 6.13
C ALA A 424 7.72 3.92 6.07
N ILE A 425 7.15 5.11 6.07
CA ILE A 425 5.73 5.36 5.84
C ILE A 425 5.61 6.32 4.67
N ILE A 426 4.71 6.03 3.74
CA ILE A 426 4.27 6.99 2.73
C ILE A 426 2.83 7.41 3.00
N TYR A 427 2.50 8.65 2.61
CA TYR A 427 1.14 9.17 2.75
C TYR A 427 0.83 10.20 1.66
N THR A 428 -0.46 10.40 1.40
CA THR A 428 -0.97 11.40 0.46
C THR A 428 -1.31 12.68 1.21
N SER A 429 -0.90 13.83 0.68
CA SER A 429 -1.27 15.17 1.18
C SER A 429 -2.15 15.88 0.17
N GLY A 430 -3.46 15.99 0.46
CA GLY A 430 -4.44 16.61 -0.41
C GLY A 430 -5.82 15.97 -0.34
N GLY A 431 -6.66 16.20 -1.33
CA GLY A 431 -8.05 15.73 -1.38
C GLY A 431 -8.26 14.44 -2.17
N PRO A 432 -9.43 13.80 -2.01
CA PRO A 432 -9.78 12.55 -2.69
C PRO A 432 -10.22 12.74 -4.16
N GLY A 433 -10.56 13.97 -4.57
CA GLY A 433 -11.34 14.23 -5.77
C GLY A 433 -12.82 13.89 -5.59
N GLU A 434 -13.64 14.25 -6.57
CA GLU A 434 -15.07 13.93 -6.61
C GLU A 434 -15.30 12.60 -7.35
N LYS A 435 -14.53 12.37 -8.40
CA LYS A 435 -14.59 11.17 -9.26
C LYS A 435 -13.29 10.38 -9.23
N ASN A 436 -13.38 9.11 -9.52
CA ASN A 436 -12.19 8.24 -9.59
C ASN A 436 -11.20 8.64 -10.70
N THR A 437 -11.70 9.36 -11.70
CA THR A 437 -10.93 9.83 -12.86
C THR A 437 -10.42 11.26 -12.73
N ASP A 438 -10.63 11.93 -11.59
CA ASP A 438 -10.12 13.28 -11.38
C ASP A 438 -8.59 13.28 -11.35
N LEU A 439 -8.02 14.16 -12.17
CA LEU A 439 -6.59 14.43 -12.19
C LEU A 439 -6.29 15.52 -11.17
N LEU A 440 -5.49 15.20 -10.17
CA LEU A 440 -5.22 16.05 -9.03
C LEU A 440 -3.71 16.30 -8.89
N SER A 441 -3.36 17.41 -8.26
CA SER A 441 -1.98 17.75 -7.89
C SER A 441 -1.80 17.57 -6.37
N ASN A 442 -2.09 16.38 -5.86
CA ASN A 442 -1.78 16.05 -4.49
C ASN A 442 -0.28 15.81 -4.32
N ARG A 443 0.22 15.93 -3.11
CA ARG A 443 1.60 15.62 -2.79
C ARG A 443 1.70 14.21 -2.20
N VAL A 444 2.77 13.53 -2.55
CA VAL A 444 3.12 12.22 -1.99
C VAL A 444 4.38 12.38 -1.17
N TYR A 445 4.33 12.01 0.10
CA TYR A 445 5.44 12.13 1.02
C TYR A 445 5.93 10.77 1.52
N TRP A 446 7.23 10.72 1.77
CA TRP A 446 7.90 9.64 2.47
C TRP A 446 8.38 10.15 3.85
N ALA A 447 8.22 9.32 4.89
CA ALA A 447 8.69 9.53 6.25
C ALA A 447 9.42 8.27 6.71
N GLY A 448 10.73 8.33 6.77
CA GLY A 448 11.60 7.24 7.20
C GLY A 448 12.00 7.30 8.67
#